data_09239b28d2ee79e677ed9bcfaa84ea78
#
_entry.id   09239b28d2ee79e677ed9bcfaa84ea78
#
_cell.length_a   1.000
_cell.length_b   1.000
_cell.length_c   1.000
_cell.angle_alpha   90.00
_cell.angle_beta   90.00
_cell.angle_gamma   90.00
#
_symmetry.space_group_name_H-M   'P 1'
#
loop_
_entity.id
_entity.type
_entity.pdbx_description
1 polymer ?
#
loop_
_entity_poly.entity_id
_entity_poly.type
_entity_poly.pdbx_seq_one_letter_code
_entity_poly.pdbx_strand_id
1 'polypeptide(L)'
;MKLHIYILALSFLALPTLKAQNSSENILGGKEGLIIGGYGQIDGNFNLDNDNKMNSNGKLDVHRLVTFLGYKFNDKATFVSELEYEHVVELYVEQAFLDYKIKDNMSVQAGLMLIPMGIQNLYHEPPTFNGVERTNVDKYIVPTTWREIGVGLNGRLDEQSINYQLMVVNGPLGYEEGSANFSGKKGLRGGRQKGAEATVTDFDFAGRLSYFGMLGWNFGASFYKGNSETTDFEADSTQVGLTMMGVDARYNNGPFQARGQYILANLENTAEYNAKTGADLGSKLLGYYLEAGYNVLDGKSENELIVFGRYENYNTHEETDGFDANAAYDRTDKTFGLMYKLNKGAAFKADYQLKSNESSVEETKHLNLGVAVWF
;
A
#
# COMPACT_ATOMS: atom_id res chain seq x y z
N MET A 1 36.23 47.89 -26.61
CA MET A 1 36.01 46.44 -26.44
C MET A 1 34.76 46.29 -25.58
N LYS A 2 33.57 46.10 -26.16
CA LYS A 2 32.29 46.00 -25.44
C LYS A 2 31.99 44.52 -25.27
N LEU A 3 31.96 44.08 -24.01
CA LEU A 3 31.62 42.72 -23.60
C LEU A 3 30.09 42.59 -23.61
N HIS A 4 29.52 41.78 -24.50
CA HIS A 4 28.10 41.46 -24.54
C HIS A 4 27.83 40.29 -23.61
N ILE A 5 27.16 40.57 -22.50
CA ILE A 5 26.64 39.54 -21.58
C ILE A 5 25.31 39.03 -22.18
N TYR A 6 25.29 37.79 -22.66
CA TYR A 6 24.07 37.07 -23.02
C TYR A 6 23.42 36.55 -21.74
N ILE A 7 22.33 37.19 -21.34
CA ILE A 7 21.44 36.67 -20.31
C ILE A 7 20.61 35.54 -20.96
N LEU A 8 20.94 34.32 -20.64
CA LEU A 8 20.13 33.13 -21.02
C LEU A 8 18.89 33.14 -20.11
N ALA A 9 17.76 33.62 -20.62
CA ALA A 9 16.48 33.48 -19.96
C ALA A 9 16.08 32.00 -20.00
N LEU A 10 16.30 31.24 -18.91
CA LEU A 10 15.70 29.96 -18.68
C LEU A 10 14.20 30.18 -18.48
N SER A 11 13.41 29.96 -19.53
CA SER A 11 11.97 29.81 -19.42
C SER A 11 11.69 28.52 -18.62
N PHE A 12 11.31 28.68 -17.35
CA PHE A 12 10.68 27.64 -16.58
C PHE A 12 9.35 27.30 -17.25
N LEU A 13 9.36 26.33 -18.14
CA LEU A 13 8.17 25.58 -18.49
C LEU A 13 7.75 24.83 -17.24
N ALA A 14 6.70 25.30 -16.59
CA ALA A 14 6.00 24.55 -15.57
C ALA A 14 5.44 23.28 -16.21
N LEU A 15 6.23 22.22 -16.21
CA LEU A 15 5.75 20.89 -16.54
C LEU A 15 4.73 20.52 -15.45
N PRO A 16 3.52 20.09 -15.83
CA PRO A 16 2.59 19.58 -14.84
C PRO A 16 3.27 18.44 -14.11
N THR A 17 3.55 18.61 -12.83
CA THR A 17 4.00 17.53 -11.96
C THR A 17 2.90 16.48 -12.00
N LEU A 18 3.18 15.32 -12.60
CA LEU A 18 2.34 14.14 -12.50
C LEU A 18 2.30 13.75 -11.02
N LYS A 19 1.27 14.22 -10.33
CA LYS A 19 0.94 13.73 -8.99
C LYS A 19 0.39 12.33 -9.18
N ALA A 20 1.08 11.32 -8.67
CA ALA A 20 0.41 10.07 -8.31
C ALA A 20 -0.47 10.42 -7.12
N GLN A 21 -1.69 10.86 -7.39
CA GLN A 21 -2.69 11.18 -6.38
C GLN A 21 -3.42 9.89 -6.06
N ASN A 22 -3.60 9.61 -4.78
CA ASN A 22 -4.59 8.63 -4.38
C ASN A 22 -6.00 9.23 -4.62
N SER A 23 -7.00 8.39 -4.61
CA SER A 23 -8.37 8.78 -4.93
C SER A 23 -8.95 9.80 -3.96
N SER A 24 -8.56 9.73 -2.68
CA SER A 24 -8.96 10.71 -1.65
C SER A 24 -8.44 12.12 -1.97
N GLU A 25 -7.21 12.25 -2.48
CA GLU A 25 -6.65 13.55 -2.87
C GLU A 25 -7.42 14.20 -4.02
N ASN A 26 -7.94 13.39 -4.96
CA ASN A 26 -8.80 13.89 -6.04
C ASN A 26 -10.12 14.46 -5.53
N ILE A 27 -10.74 13.80 -4.55
CA ILE A 27 -11.97 14.26 -3.90
C ILE A 27 -11.72 15.58 -3.15
N LEU A 28 -10.64 15.66 -2.36
CA LEU A 28 -10.31 16.85 -1.59
C LEU A 28 -10.04 18.08 -2.46
N GLY A 29 -9.54 17.89 -3.68
CA GLY A 29 -9.32 18.94 -4.68
C GLY A 29 -10.55 19.36 -5.48
N GLY A 30 -11.70 18.72 -5.30
CA GLY A 30 -12.92 18.93 -6.09
C GLY A 30 -13.65 20.24 -5.80
N LYS A 31 -14.69 20.54 -6.61
CA LYS A 31 -15.61 21.67 -6.41
C LYS A 31 -16.62 21.33 -5.32
N GLU A 32 -17.31 22.35 -4.76
CA GLU A 32 -18.44 22.15 -3.84
C GLU A 32 -19.51 21.24 -4.42
N GLY A 33 -20.09 20.39 -3.57
CA GLY A 33 -21.12 19.44 -3.92
C GLY A 33 -20.62 18.01 -3.98
N LEU A 34 -21.37 17.17 -4.68
CA LEU A 34 -21.10 15.75 -4.83
C LEU A 34 -19.95 15.49 -5.80
N ILE A 35 -19.02 14.64 -5.39
CA ILE A 35 -17.88 14.18 -6.19
C ILE A 35 -17.98 12.68 -6.28
N ILE A 36 -17.94 12.15 -7.50
CA ILE A 36 -18.01 10.71 -7.78
C ILE A 36 -16.82 10.33 -8.64
N GLY A 37 -16.23 9.19 -8.34
CA GLY A 37 -15.19 8.54 -9.10
C GLY A 37 -15.11 7.08 -8.74
N GLY A 38 -14.13 6.37 -9.26
CA GLY A 38 -13.96 4.97 -8.91
C GLY A 38 -12.84 4.29 -9.67
N TYR A 39 -12.58 3.06 -9.30
CA TYR A 39 -11.66 2.18 -10.03
C TYR A 39 -12.16 0.74 -10.04
N GLY A 40 -11.59 -0.05 -10.92
CA GLY A 40 -11.88 -1.47 -10.99
C GLY A 40 -10.67 -2.29 -11.40
N GLN A 41 -10.67 -3.54 -10.97
CA GLN A 41 -9.64 -4.53 -11.27
C GLN A 41 -10.31 -5.87 -11.58
N ILE A 42 -9.95 -6.45 -12.72
CA ILE A 42 -10.40 -7.79 -13.13
C ILE A 42 -9.14 -8.58 -13.42
N ASP A 43 -8.99 -9.76 -12.81
CA ASP A 43 -7.78 -10.54 -12.85
C ASP A 43 -8.01 -11.97 -13.33
N GLY A 44 -6.98 -12.53 -13.95
CA GLY A 44 -6.82 -13.96 -14.21
C GLY A 44 -5.49 -14.44 -13.67
N ASN A 45 -5.51 -15.41 -12.76
CA ASN A 45 -4.33 -15.96 -12.12
C ASN A 45 -4.21 -17.45 -12.46
N PHE A 46 -3.05 -17.85 -12.97
CA PHE A 46 -2.80 -19.20 -13.46
C PHE A 46 -1.49 -19.74 -12.88
N ASN A 47 -1.57 -20.89 -12.17
CA ASN A 47 -0.39 -21.63 -11.72
C ASN A 47 0.13 -22.49 -12.87
N LEU A 48 1.44 -22.48 -13.08
CA LEU A 48 2.09 -23.21 -14.16
C LEU A 48 3.02 -24.29 -13.59
N ASP A 49 3.17 -25.41 -14.30
CA ASP A 49 4.18 -26.43 -14.04
C ASP A 49 5.56 -26.05 -14.66
N ASN A 50 6.52 -26.95 -14.57
CA ASN A 50 7.85 -26.74 -15.09
C ASN A 50 7.90 -26.62 -16.63
N ASP A 51 6.90 -27.14 -17.34
CA ASP A 51 6.73 -27.01 -18.78
C ASP A 51 5.93 -25.77 -19.18
N ASN A 52 5.61 -24.89 -18.24
CA ASN A 52 4.74 -23.70 -18.38
C ASN A 52 3.30 -24.06 -18.83
N LYS A 53 2.81 -25.23 -18.47
CA LYS A 53 1.41 -25.62 -18.62
C LYS A 53 0.67 -25.37 -17.30
N MET A 54 -0.65 -25.14 -17.40
CA MET A 54 -1.47 -25.04 -16.20
C MET A 54 -1.42 -26.34 -15.41
N ASN A 55 -0.95 -26.27 -14.15
CA ASN A 55 -0.88 -27.42 -13.25
C ASN A 55 -2.08 -27.52 -12.30
N SER A 56 -2.96 -26.51 -12.31
CA SER A 56 -4.23 -26.46 -11.57
C SER A 56 -5.20 -25.55 -12.29
N ASN A 57 -6.47 -25.56 -11.87
CA ASN A 57 -7.47 -24.63 -12.40
C ASN A 57 -7.03 -23.18 -12.13
N GLY A 58 -7.02 -22.35 -13.18
CA GLY A 58 -6.87 -20.90 -13.05
C GLY A 58 -8.09 -20.27 -12.39
N LYS A 59 -7.93 -19.05 -11.91
CA LYS A 59 -9.01 -18.22 -11.38
C LYS A 59 -9.19 -17.00 -12.24
N LEU A 60 -10.43 -16.68 -12.55
CA LEU A 60 -10.85 -15.39 -13.13
C LEU A 60 -11.71 -14.69 -12.09
N ASP A 61 -11.43 -13.43 -11.83
CA ASP A 61 -12.04 -12.70 -10.72
C ASP A 61 -12.31 -11.24 -11.09
N VAL A 62 -13.49 -10.74 -10.75
CA VAL A 62 -13.69 -9.30 -10.57
C VAL A 62 -13.14 -8.98 -9.18
N HIS A 63 -11.83 -8.74 -9.13
CA HIS A 63 -11.10 -8.61 -7.88
C HIS A 63 -11.68 -7.49 -7.02
N ARG A 64 -11.96 -6.34 -7.65
CA ARG A 64 -12.64 -5.22 -7.00
C ARG A 64 -13.30 -4.27 -7.99
N LEU A 65 -14.39 -3.70 -7.55
CA LEU A 65 -15.01 -2.52 -8.12
C LEU A 65 -15.24 -1.52 -6.98
N VAL A 66 -14.63 -0.36 -7.08
CA VAL A 66 -14.65 0.64 -6.01
C VAL A 66 -15.31 1.91 -6.49
N THR A 67 -16.19 2.48 -5.67
CA THR A 67 -16.86 3.74 -5.91
C THR A 67 -16.43 4.75 -4.86
N PHE A 68 -15.94 5.89 -5.28
CA PHE A 68 -15.71 7.05 -4.43
C PHE A 68 -16.94 7.92 -4.41
N LEU A 69 -17.38 8.26 -3.21
CA LEU A 69 -18.41 9.26 -2.96
C LEU A 69 -17.84 10.31 -2.01
N GLY A 70 -17.55 11.48 -2.55
CA GLY A 70 -17.13 12.63 -1.77
C GLY A 70 -18.23 13.69 -1.76
N TYR A 71 -18.30 14.46 -0.67
CA TYR A 71 -19.15 15.64 -0.62
C TYR A 71 -18.40 16.81 -0.01
N LYS A 72 -18.16 17.81 -0.82
CA LYS A 72 -17.54 19.05 -0.37
C LYS A 72 -18.62 20.01 0.09
N PHE A 73 -18.73 20.20 1.40
CA PHE A 73 -19.73 21.08 2.04
C PHE A 73 -19.41 22.56 1.79
N ASN A 74 -18.13 22.92 1.82
CA ASN A 74 -17.59 24.26 1.59
C ASN A 74 -16.07 24.14 1.40
N ASP A 75 -15.38 25.27 1.33
CA ASP A 75 -13.92 25.32 1.12
C ASP A 75 -13.09 24.68 2.25
N LYS A 76 -13.70 24.42 3.42
CA LYS A 76 -13.01 23.86 4.58
C LYS A 76 -13.38 22.42 4.90
N ALA A 77 -14.61 22.00 4.65
CA ALA A 77 -15.13 20.71 5.07
C ALA A 77 -15.46 19.81 3.87
N THR A 78 -14.89 18.64 3.83
CA THR A 78 -15.13 17.62 2.80
C THR A 78 -15.30 16.26 3.44
N PHE A 79 -16.37 15.55 3.12
CA PHE A 79 -16.52 14.14 3.44
C PHE A 79 -15.97 13.30 2.31
N VAL A 80 -15.22 12.25 2.66
CA VAL A 80 -14.63 11.29 1.72
C VAL A 80 -15.10 9.90 2.11
N SER A 81 -15.61 9.15 1.14
CA SER A 81 -15.89 7.72 1.35
C SER A 81 -15.50 6.90 0.12
N GLU A 82 -15.14 5.66 0.39
CA GLU A 82 -14.72 4.67 -0.59
C GLU A 82 -15.42 3.35 -0.28
N LEU A 83 -16.26 2.90 -1.24
CA LEU A 83 -17.06 1.69 -1.15
C LEU A 83 -16.48 0.65 -2.11
N GLU A 84 -15.98 -0.45 -1.57
CA GLU A 84 -15.36 -1.54 -2.31
C GLU A 84 -16.30 -2.74 -2.40
N TYR A 85 -16.56 -3.19 -3.62
CA TYR A 85 -17.13 -4.51 -3.92
C TYR A 85 -15.98 -5.44 -4.28
N GLU A 86 -15.65 -6.39 -3.41
CA GLU A 86 -14.57 -7.37 -3.60
C GLU A 86 -15.21 -8.73 -3.99
N HIS A 87 -14.64 -9.39 -4.99
CA HIS A 87 -15.08 -10.69 -5.50
C HIS A 87 -16.59 -10.75 -5.85
N VAL A 88 -17.16 -9.62 -6.31
CA VAL A 88 -18.57 -9.42 -6.67
C VAL A 88 -19.56 -9.44 -5.49
N VAL A 89 -19.26 -10.14 -4.42
CA VAL A 89 -20.22 -10.47 -3.33
C VAL A 89 -19.88 -9.83 -1.98
N GLU A 90 -18.65 -9.36 -1.79
CA GLU A 90 -18.21 -8.75 -0.54
C GLU A 90 -18.26 -7.22 -0.66
N LEU A 91 -18.89 -6.57 0.31
CA LEU A 91 -18.99 -5.11 0.38
C LEU A 91 -18.23 -4.60 1.60
N TYR A 92 -17.31 -3.67 1.36
CA TYR A 92 -16.54 -3.01 2.41
C TYR A 92 -16.61 -1.48 2.28
N VAL A 93 -16.55 -0.80 3.43
CA VAL A 93 -16.17 0.61 3.47
C VAL A 93 -14.66 0.66 3.63
N GLU A 94 -13.94 1.11 2.61
CA GLU A 94 -12.49 1.16 2.67
C GLU A 94 -11.99 2.44 3.34
N GLN A 95 -12.66 3.55 3.10
CA GLN A 95 -12.43 4.81 3.80
C GLN A 95 -13.77 5.51 4.05
N ALA A 96 -13.89 6.21 5.18
CA ALA A 96 -15.01 7.09 5.48
C ALA A 96 -14.58 8.12 6.54
N PHE A 97 -14.23 9.34 6.13
CA PHE A 97 -13.74 10.35 7.03
C PHE A 97 -14.17 11.76 6.62
N LEU A 98 -14.23 12.64 7.61
CA LEU A 98 -14.36 14.08 7.40
C LEU A 98 -12.97 14.70 7.39
N ASP A 99 -12.64 15.46 6.35
CA ASP A 99 -11.48 16.34 6.28
C ASP A 99 -11.90 17.77 6.58
N TYR A 100 -11.24 18.39 7.55
CA TYR A 100 -11.45 19.78 7.90
C TYR A 100 -10.18 20.60 7.78
N LYS A 101 -10.16 21.54 6.85
CA LYS A 101 -9.03 22.41 6.58
C LYS A 101 -8.92 23.50 7.65
N ILE A 102 -7.85 23.45 8.44
CA ILE A 102 -7.53 24.45 9.46
C ILE A 102 -6.84 25.66 8.82
N LYS A 103 -5.92 25.39 7.89
CA LYS A 103 -5.18 26.34 7.07
C LYS A 103 -5.09 25.82 5.65
N ASP A 104 -4.66 26.63 4.69
CA ASP A 104 -4.54 26.22 3.29
C ASP A 104 -3.62 24.98 3.09
N ASN A 105 -2.66 24.83 3.97
CA ASN A 105 -1.66 23.74 3.93
C ASN A 105 -1.77 22.75 5.08
N MET A 106 -2.88 22.73 5.85
CA MET A 106 -3.04 21.86 7.00
C MET A 106 -4.51 21.52 7.23
N SER A 107 -4.82 20.22 7.38
CA SER A 107 -6.17 19.73 7.71
C SER A 107 -6.13 18.69 8.83
N VAL A 108 -7.25 18.58 9.51
CA VAL A 108 -7.56 17.47 10.44
C VAL A 108 -8.56 16.54 9.78
N GLN A 109 -8.32 15.25 9.89
CA GLN A 109 -9.20 14.20 9.42
C GLN A 109 -9.72 13.39 10.61
N ALA A 110 -10.97 12.92 10.54
CA ALA A 110 -11.55 12.06 11.56
C ALA A 110 -12.49 11.04 10.91
N GLY A 111 -12.33 9.76 11.26
CA GLY A 111 -13.10 8.65 10.72
C GLY A 111 -12.24 7.43 10.41
N LEU A 112 -12.69 6.62 9.45
CA LEU A 112 -11.98 5.45 8.96
C LEU A 112 -10.99 5.87 7.86
N MET A 113 -9.69 5.73 8.14
CA MET A 113 -8.61 6.24 7.29
C MET A 113 -7.54 5.17 7.04
N LEU A 114 -6.87 5.24 5.90
CA LEU A 114 -5.72 4.38 5.61
C LEU A 114 -4.53 4.75 6.50
N ILE A 115 -3.88 3.73 7.06
CA ILE A 115 -2.63 3.91 7.80
C ILE A 115 -1.52 4.32 6.84
N PRO A 116 -0.78 5.41 7.08
CA PRO A 116 0.19 5.95 6.12
C PRO A 116 1.51 5.17 6.12
N MET A 117 1.43 3.85 5.92
CA MET A 117 2.55 2.91 5.97
C MET A 117 2.89 2.37 4.59
N GLY A 118 4.14 2.54 4.18
CA GLY A 118 4.61 2.07 2.87
C GLY A 118 4.03 2.83 1.66
N ILE A 119 4.27 2.29 0.46
CA ILE A 119 3.77 2.88 -0.79
C ILE A 119 2.35 2.39 -1.07
N GLN A 120 2.14 1.06 -1.06
CA GLN A 120 0.91 0.48 -1.61
C GLN A 120 -0.29 0.57 -0.66
N ASN A 121 -0.10 0.80 0.62
CA ASN A 121 -1.25 1.06 1.49
C ASN A 121 -1.92 2.39 1.17
N LEU A 122 -1.16 3.39 0.71
CA LEU A 122 -1.69 4.71 0.32
C LEU A 122 -2.08 4.80 -1.16
N TYR A 123 -1.40 4.03 -2.03
CA TYR A 123 -1.55 4.08 -3.50
C TYR A 123 -1.86 2.68 -4.02
N HIS A 124 -3.01 2.16 -3.62
CA HIS A 124 -3.41 0.77 -3.90
C HIS A 124 -4.33 0.61 -5.11
N GLU A 125 -4.66 1.71 -5.77
CA GLU A 125 -5.49 1.70 -6.97
C GLU A 125 -4.76 1.00 -8.13
N PRO A 126 -5.44 0.13 -8.88
CA PRO A 126 -4.79 -0.74 -9.86
C PRO A 126 -3.96 -0.04 -10.94
N PRO A 127 -4.33 1.15 -11.45
CA PRO A 127 -3.48 1.84 -12.43
C PRO A 127 -2.19 2.45 -11.87
N THR A 128 -2.01 2.46 -10.53
CA THR A 128 -0.83 3.06 -9.87
C THR A 128 0.37 2.14 -9.76
N PHE A 129 0.20 0.83 -9.99
CA PHE A 129 1.26 -0.18 -9.93
C PHE A 129 1.29 -1.03 -11.21
N ASN A 130 2.48 -1.52 -11.59
CA ASN A 130 2.69 -2.15 -12.90
C ASN A 130 2.17 -3.59 -12.98
N GLY A 131 2.38 -4.40 -11.96
CA GLY A 131 1.93 -5.79 -11.91
C GLY A 131 0.41 -5.92 -11.91
N VAL A 132 -0.09 -7.10 -12.21
CA VAL A 132 -1.49 -7.46 -11.99
C VAL A 132 -1.78 -7.46 -10.49
N GLU A 133 -0.88 -8.11 -9.73
CA GLU A 133 -0.96 -8.16 -8.28
C GLU A 133 -0.06 -7.09 -7.61
N ARG A 134 -0.49 -6.66 -6.41
CA ARG A 134 0.32 -5.85 -5.50
C ARG A 134 1.55 -6.63 -5.06
N THR A 135 2.53 -5.95 -4.46
CA THR A 135 3.69 -6.61 -3.85
C THR A 135 3.28 -7.46 -2.65
N ASN A 136 3.95 -8.59 -2.45
CA ASN A 136 3.73 -9.43 -1.28
C ASN A 136 4.34 -8.83 0.00
N VAL A 137 5.34 -7.96 -0.10
CA VAL A 137 5.81 -7.12 1.02
C VAL A 137 4.64 -6.32 1.60
N ASP A 138 3.82 -5.71 0.74
CA ASP A 138 2.63 -4.94 1.14
C ASP A 138 1.40 -5.81 1.47
N LYS A 139 1.54 -7.12 1.47
CA LYS A 139 0.51 -8.06 1.91
C LYS A 139 0.84 -8.71 3.25
N TYR A 140 2.10 -9.13 3.43
CA TYR A 140 2.53 -9.94 4.56
C TYR A 140 3.25 -9.13 5.64
N ILE A 141 3.93 -8.04 5.29
CA ILE A 141 4.63 -7.17 6.24
C ILE A 141 3.77 -5.93 6.53
N VAL A 142 3.38 -5.15 5.49
CA VAL A 142 2.33 -4.13 5.63
C VAL A 142 1.01 -4.78 5.26
N PRO A 143 0.03 -4.91 6.17
CA PRO A 143 -1.21 -5.62 5.88
C PRO A 143 -2.18 -4.78 5.03
N THR A 144 -1.80 -4.45 3.78
CA THR A 144 -2.61 -3.66 2.83
C THR A 144 -3.99 -4.33 2.63
N THR A 145 -5.11 -3.73 2.63
CA THR A 145 -5.52 -2.34 2.80
C THR A 145 -5.75 -2.06 4.29
N TRP A 146 -4.73 -1.59 4.96
CA TRP A 146 -4.78 -1.35 6.39
C TRP A 146 -5.40 0.01 6.66
N ARG A 147 -6.52 0.00 7.33
CA ARG A 147 -7.33 1.17 7.70
C ARG A 147 -7.85 1.03 9.11
N GLU A 148 -7.86 2.14 9.82
CA GLU A 148 -8.31 2.19 11.21
C GLU A 148 -9.12 3.46 11.48
N ILE A 149 -9.92 3.46 12.54
CA ILE A 149 -10.71 4.61 12.97
C ILE A 149 -9.86 5.50 13.88
N GLY A 150 -9.90 6.80 13.64
CA GLY A 150 -9.17 7.73 14.49
C GLY A 150 -9.21 9.17 14.01
N VAL A 151 -8.19 9.91 14.41
CA VAL A 151 -7.97 11.32 14.04
C VAL A 151 -6.59 11.48 13.45
N GLY A 152 -6.48 12.23 12.37
CA GLY A 152 -5.23 12.53 11.69
C GLY A 152 -5.00 14.02 11.49
N LEU A 153 -3.74 14.43 11.47
CA LEU A 153 -3.28 15.74 11.05
C LEU A 153 -2.46 15.59 9.78
N ASN A 154 -2.90 16.21 8.70
CA ASN A 154 -2.21 16.20 7.42
C ASN A 154 -1.75 17.61 7.06
N GLY A 155 -0.58 17.70 6.44
CA GLY A 155 -0.11 19.00 6.01
C GLY A 155 0.98 18.93 4.95
N ARG A 156 1.20 20.11 4.36
CA ARG A 156 2.19 20.33 3.32
C ARG A 156 3.02 21.56 3.62
N LEU A 157 4.32 21.39 3.58
CA LEU A 157 5.32 22.45 3.75
C LEU A 157 5.98 22.69 2.38
N ASP A 158 5.44 23.63 1.62
CA ASP A 158 5.86 23.85 0.21
C ASP A 158 7.32 24.32 0.10
N GLU A 159 7.77 25.21 0.97
CA GLU A 159 9.16 25.69 0.98
C GLU A 159 10.18 24.57 1.24
N GLN A 160 9.82 23.58 2.07
CA GLN A 160 10.64 22.42 2.38
C GLN A 160 10.39 21.23 1.44
N SER A 161 9.36 21.33 0.59
CA SER A 161 8.91 20.24 -0.27
C SER A 161 8.56 18.96 0.49
N ILE A 162 7.88 19.09 1.63
CA ILE A 162 7.50 18.00 2.53
C ILE A 162 5.97 17.92 2.66
N ASN A 163 5.41 16.71 2.52
CA ASN A 163 4.10 16.36 3.05
C ASN A 163 4.27 15.56 4.34
N TYR A 164 3.38 15.78 5.31
CA TYR A 164 3.35 15.01 6.55
C TYR A 164 1.95 14.54 6.88
N GLN A 165 1.87 13.37 7.52
CA GLN A 165 0.66 12.77 8.07
C GLN A 165 0.99 12.22 9.45
N LEU A 166 0.16 12.52 10.44
CA LEU A 166 0.26 12.00 11.81
C LEU A 166 -1.13 11.55 12.22
N MET A 167 -1.24 10.37 12.81
CA MET A 167 -2.53 9.76 13.17
C MET A 167 -2.50 9.16 14.56
N VAL A 168 -3.64 9.25 15.22
CA VAL A 168 -3.97 8.50 16.46
C VAL A 168 -5.18 7.66 16.12
N VAL A 169 -5.05 6.33 16.21
CA VAL A 169 -6.02 5.35 15.71
C VAL A 169 -6.18 4.19 16.70
N ASN A 170 -7.21 3.35 16.51
CA ASN A 170 -7.25 2.05 17.19
C ASN A 170 -6.18 1.10 16.62
N GLY A 171 -5.76 0.12 17.44
CA GLY A 171 -4.80 -0.91 17.05
C GLY A 171 -5.42 -2.06 16.24
N PRO A 172 -4.60 -2.94 15.63
CA PRO A 172 -5.07 -4.17 15.00
C PRO A 172 -5.48 -5.19 16.06
N LEU A 173 -6.48 -6.02 15.76
CA LEU A 173 -6.98 -7.07 16.67
C LEU A 173 -6.10 -8.32 16.59
N GLY A 174 -5.24 -8.55 17.59
CA GLY A 174 -4.33 -9.68 17.64
C GLY A 174 -5.02 -11.01 17.99
N TYR A 175 -6.02 -10.95 18.87
CA TYR A 175 -6.71 -12.13 19.39
C TYR A 175 -8.21 -11.87 19.56
N GLU A 176 -9.02 -12.85 19.15
CA GLU A 176 -10.47 -12.77 19.22
C GLU A 176 -11.07 -14.15 19.54
N GLU A 177 -11.84 -14.24 20.64
CA GLU A 177 -12.65 -15.39 21.02
C GLU A 177 -11.95 -16.76 20.89
N GLY A 178 -10.72 -16.87 21.36
CA GLY A 178 -9.96 -18.12 21.33
C GLY A 178 -9.13 -18.32 20.03
N SER A 179 -9.13 -17.35 19.11
CA SER A 179 -8.45 -17.44 17.82
C SER A 179 -7.34 -16.39 17.68
N ALA A 180 -6.16 -16.82 17.18
CA ALA A 180 -5.08 -15.92 16.81
C ALA A 180 -5.34 -15.29 15.44
N ASN A 181 -5.29 -13.96 15.36
CA ASN A 181 -5.38 -13.22 14.11
C ASN A 181 -4.00 -12.99 13.45
N PHE A 182 -2.93 -13.09 14.22
CA PHE A 182 -1.55 -13.02 13.75
C PHE A 182 -0.92 -14.41 13.65
N SER A 183 -0.05 -14.60 12.67
CA SER A 183 0.71 -15.85 12.51
C SER A 183 1.94 -15.65 11.61
N GLY A 184 2.92 -16.56 11.68
CA GLY A 184 4.06 -16.54 10.78
C GLY A 184 3.66 -16.65 9.30
N LYS A 185 2.62 -17.43 8.98
CA LYS A 185 2.14 -17.58 7.60
C LYS A 185 1.55 -16.32 7.01
N LYS A 186 0.79 -15.53 7.80
CA LYS A 186 0.01 -14.38 7.33
C LYS A 186 0.53 -13.03 7.83
N GLY A 187 1.55 -13.01 8.71
CA GLY A 187 1.98 -11.80 9.39
C GLY A 187 0.83 -11.20 10.21
N LEU A 188 0.68 -9.89 10.13
CA LEU A 188 -0.34 -9.13 10.87
C LEU A 188 -1.68 -9.00 10.14
N ARG A 189 -1.80 -9.53 8.90
CA ARG A 189 -2.94 -9.27 8.01
C ARG A 189 -4.31 -9.65 8.58
N GLY A 190 -4.36 -10.72 9.40
CA GLY A 190 -5.61 -11.20 10.03
C GLY A 190 -6.20 -10.21 11.03
N GLY A 191 -5.37 -9.36 11.64
CA GLY A 191 -5.79 -8.45 12.68
C GLY A 191 -6.37 -7.12 12.21
N ARG A 192 -6.52 -6.88 10.90
CA ARG A 192 -7.16 -5.65 10.40
C ARG A 192 -8.62 -5.62 10.80
N GLN A 193 -9.02 -4.65 11.63
CA GLN A 193 -10.39 -4.52 12.10
C GLN A 193 -11.33 -3.90 11.06
N LYS A 194 -10.78 -3.19 10.08
CA LYS A 194 -11.51 -2.58 8.95
C LYS A 194 -12.62 -1.62 9.37
N GLY A 195 -12.61 -1.14 10.62
CA GLY A 195 -13.63 -0.24 11.16
C GLY A 195 -14.98 -0.90 11.47
N ALA A 196 -15.05 -2.24 11.50
CA ALA A 196 -16.29 -2.97 11.78
C ALA A 196 -16.38 -3.27 13.28
N GLU A 197 -17.07 -2.39 14.03
CA GLU A 197 -17.21 -2.48 15.51
C GLU A 197 -15.85 -2.67 16.21
N ALA A 198 -14.84 -1.90 15.76
CA ALA A 198 -13.46 -2.09 16.14
C ALA A 198 -13.27 -2.00 17.65
N THR A 199 -12.66 -3.04 18.22
CA THR A 199 -12.22 -3.07 19.61
C THR A 199 -11.10 -2.05 19.79
N VAL A 200 -11.14 -1.30 20.90
CA VAL A 200 -10.11 -0.33 21.28
C VAL A 200 -9.90 -0.37 22.78
N THR A 201 -8.69 -0.65 23.20
CA THR A 201 -8.23 -0.59 24.59
C THR A 201 -7.22 0.54 24.72
N ASP A 202 -6.30 0.63 23.76
CA ASP A 202 -5.27 1.64 23.65
C ASP A 202 -5.37 2.37 22.30
N PHE A 203 -4.67 3.51 22.19
CA PHE A 203 -4.53 4.22 20.93
C PHE A 203 -3.12 4.06 20.38
N ASP A 204 -3.06 3.76 19.11
CA ASP A 204 -1.83 3.62 18.36
C ASP A 204 -1.49 4.90 17.59
N PHE A 205 -0.21 5.06 17.29
CA PHE A 205 0.33 6.20 16.58
C PHE A 205 0.90 5.78 15.24
N ALA A 206 0.50 6.47 14.18
CA ALA A 206 1.06 6.29 12.86
C ALA A 206 1.50 7.63 12.27
N GLY A 207 2.49 7.59 11.39
CA GLY A 207 2.91 8.81 10.71
C GLY A 207 3.78 8.55 9.50
N ARG A 208 3.79 9.55 8.62
CA ARG A 208 4.57 9.56 7.39
C ARG A 208 5.08 10.95 7.07
N LEU A 209 6.32 11.01 6.60
CA LEU A 209 6.91 12.15 5.92
C LEU A 209 7.22 11.79 4.48
N SER A 210 6.91 12.67 3.54
CA SER A 210 7.23 12.49 2.12
C SER A 210 7.92 13.73 1.58
N TYR A 211 9.13 13.57 1.03
CA TYR A 211 9.92 14.64 0.42
C TYR A 211 9.82 14.57 -1.10
N PHE A 212 9.46 15.68 -1.74
CA PHE A 212 9.25 15.78 -3.20
C PHE A 212 10.08 16.90 -3.87
N GLY A 213 11.12 17.39 -3.20
CA GLY A 213 11.93 18.53 -3.68
C GLY A 213 12.94 18.19 -4.80
N MET A 214 13.10 16.92 -5.15
CA MET A 214 13.96 16.49 -6.27
C MET A 214 13.11 16.10 -7.48
N LEU A 215 13.48 16.62 -8.67
CA LEU A 215 12.74 16.35 -9.90
C LEU A 215 12.63 14.82 -10.18
N GLY A 216 11.41 14.37 -10.35
CA GLY A 216 11.06 12.97 -10.59
C GLY A 216 11.10 12.06 -9.35
N TRP A 217 11.64 12.50 -8.22
CA TRP A 217 11.75 11.72 -7.00
C TRP A 217 10.69 12.07 -5.97
N ASN A 218 10.26 11.04 -5.25
CA ASN A 218 9.50 11.17 -4.01
C ASN A 218 10.08 10.15 -3.01
N PHE A 219 10.55 10.63 -1.86
CA PHE A 219 11.07 9.80 -0.78
C PHE A 219 10.08 9.79 0.37
N GLY A 220 9.85 8.62 0.97
CA GLY A 220 8.96 8.44 2.10
C GLY A 220 9.66 7.83 3.30
N ALA A 221 9.28 8.26 4.49
CA ALA A 221 9.59 7.60 5.74
C ALA A 221 8.30 7.49 6.55
N SER A 222 8.00 6.30 7.07
CA SER A 222 6.77 6.01 7.81
C SER A 222 7.06 5.24 9.08
N PHE A 223 6.19 5.41 10.08
CA PHE A 223 6.25 4.67 11.32
C PHE A 223 4.84 4.32 11.80
N TYR A 224 4.77 3.25 12.59
CA TYR A 224 3.61 2.85 13.38
C TYR A 224 4.09 2.35 14.72
N LYS A 225 3.41 2.73 15.80
CA LYS A 225 3.69 2.25 17.16
C LYS A 225 2.42 2.15 17.97
N GLY A 226 2.21 1.00 18.60
CA GLY A 226 1.12 0.72 19.52
C GLY A 226 1.08 -0.73 19.94
N ASN A 227 -0.10 -1.18 20.31
CA ASN A 227 -0.35 -2.54 20.77
C ASN A 227 -1.50 -3.16 19.98
N SER A 228 -1.47 -4.48 19.84
CA SER A 228 -2.66 -5.15 19.29
C SER A 228 -3.78 -5.20 20.32
N GLU A 229 -5.00 -5.10 19.84
CA GLU A 229 -6.19 -5.28 20.64
C GLU A 229 -6.47 -6.77 20.90
N THR A 230 -7.24 -7.03 21.98
CA THR A 230 -7.70 -8.35 22.36
C THR A 230 -9.13 -8.27 22.91
N THR A 231 -9.93 -9.30 22.65
CA THR A 231 -11.26 -9.44 23.26
C THR A 231 -11.22 -10.15 24.64
N ASP A 232 -10.05 -10.61 25.05
CA ASP A 232 -9.82 -11.26 26.35
C ASP A 232 -9.29 -10.23 27.36
N PHE A 233 -10.17 -9.68 28.19
CA PHE A 233 -9.83 -8.63 29.16
C PHE A 233 -8.85 -9.05 30.26
N GLU A 234 -8.66 -10.35 30.50
CA GLU A 234 -7.72 -10.84 31.53
C GLU A 234 -6.33 -11.16 30.97
N ALA A 235 -6.09 -10.89 29.68
CA ALA A 235 -4.97 -11.48 28.97
C ALA A 235 -3.96 -10.45 28.43
N ASP A 236 -3.13 -9.88 29.31
CA ASP A 236 -1.86 -9.27 28.91
C ASP A 236 -1.02 -10.20 27.98
N SER A 237 -1.24 -11.51 28.09
CA SER A 237 -0.56 -12.54 27.31
C SER A 237 -0.99 -12.64 25.84
N THR A 238 -2.10 -12.02 25.43
CA THR A 238 -2.58 -12.03 24.03
C THR A 238 -2.41 -10.69 23.33
N GLN A 239 -1.93 -9.68 24.04
CA GLN A 239 -1.58 -8.40 23.46
C GLN A 239 -0.13 -8.42 22.94
N VAL A 240 0.07 -7.94 21.72
CA VAL A 240 1.38 -7.87 21.04
C VAL A 240 1.76 -6.41 20.86
N GLY A 241 2.90 -6.00 21.39
CA GLY A 241 3.46 -4.68 21.11
C GLY A 241 3.94 -4.62 19.66
N LEU A 242 3.62 -3.54 18.93
CA LEU A 242 3.95 -3.38 17.52
C LEU A 242 4.71 -2.08 17.28
N THR A 243 5.91 -2.20 16.76
CA THR A 243 6.69 -1.05 16.23
C THR A 243 7.09 -1.35 14.79
N MET A 244 6.56 -0.58 13.83
CA MET A 244 6.89 -0.74 12.41
C MET A 244 7.53 0.54 11.87
N MET A 245 8.58 0.39 11.09
CA MET A 245 9.28 1.49 10.41
C MET A 245 9.43 1.15 8.93
N GLY A 246 9.31 2.16 8.09
CA GLY A 246 9.46 2.00 6.65
C GLY A 246 10.13 3.20 6.00
N VAL A 247 10.92 2.91 4.98
CA VAL A 247 11.44 3.91 4.05
C VAL A 247 11.13 3.48 2.63
N ASP A 248 10.82 4.44 1.79
CA ASP A 248 10.51 4.19 0.39
C ASP A 248 10.99 5.32 -0.53
N ALA A 249 11.15 4.99 -1.79
CA ALA A 249 11.46 5.95 -2.84
C ALA A 249 10.69 5.60 -4.11
N ARG A 250 10.21 6.64 -4.80
CA ARG A 250 9.59 6.55 -6.13
C ARG A 250 10.29 7.51 -7.06
N TYR A 251 10.61 7.04 -8.25
CA TYR A 251 11.17 7.83 -9.33
C TYR A 251 10.29 7.75 -10.56
N ASN A 252 9.98 8.89 -11.16
CA ASN A 252 9.25 8.96 -12.43
C ASN A 252 9.74 10.17 -13.21
N ASN A 253 10.47 9.94 -14.28
CA ASN A 253 10.97 11.00 -15.15
C ASN A 253 11.19 10.47 -16.58
N GLY A 254 10.51 11.10 -17.55
CA GLY A 254 10.51 10.62 -18.94
C GLY A 254 9.97 9.19 -19.03
N PRO A 255 10.63 8.30 -19.81
CA PRO A 255 10.17 6.92 -19.97
C PRO A 255 10.48 6.02 -18.76
N PHE A 256 11.33 6.45 -17.85
CA PHE A 256 11.76 5.65 -16.70
C PHE A 256 10.89 5.86 -15.48
N GLN A 257 10.56 4.76 -14.83
CA GLN A 257 9.98 4.72 -13.50
C GLN A 257 10.67 3.67 -12.64
N ALA A 258 10.84 3.97 -11.37
CA ALA A 258 11.34 3.02 -10.38
C ALA A 258 10.68 3.27 -9.03
N ARG A 259 10.57 2.24 -8.21
CA ARG A 259 10.17 2.34 -6.82
C ARG A 259 10.78 1.25 -6.00
N GLY A 260 10.99 1.54 -4.75
CA GLY A 260 11.49 0.59 -3.79
C GLY A 260 11.01 0.94 -2.40
N GLN A 261 10.95 -0.07 -1.56
CA GLN A 261 10.46 0.03 -0.19
C GLN A 261 11.23 -0.96 0.68
N TYR A 262 11.49 -0.56 1.91
CA TYR A 262 12.03 -1.39 2.98
C TYR A 262 11.19 -1.18 4.23
N ILE A 263 10.67 -2.26 4.80
CA ILE A 263 9.79 -2.25 5.99
C ILE A 263 10.33 -3.23 7.01
N LEU A 264 10.41 -2.77 8.24
CA LEU A 264 10.77 -3.56 9.42
C LEU A 264 9.68 -3.43 10.47
N ALA A 265 9.20 -4.57 10.99
CA ALA A 265 8.29 -4.64 12.12
C ALA A 265 8.94 -5.43 13.26
N ASN A 266 9.01 -4.83 14.45
CA ASN A 266 9.41 -5.49 15.69
C ASN A 266 8.14 -5.70 16.53
N LEU A 267 7.98 -6.92 17.04
CA LEU A 267 6.84 -7.36 17.81
C LEU A 267 7.31 -7.78 19.20
N GLU A 268 6.64 -7.28 20.21
CA GLU A 268 6.92 -7.59 21.62
C GLU A 268 5.86 -8.57 22.14
N ASN A 269 6.20 -9.36 23.15
CA ASN A 269 5.31 -10.34 23.80
C ASN A 269 4.88 -11.50 22.88
N THR A 270 5.66 -11.82 21.84
CA THR A 270 5.30 -12.88 20.88
C THR A 270 5.39 -14.29 21.46
N ALA A 271 6.29 -14.54 22.43
CA ALA A 271 6.42 -15.84 23.09
C ALA A 271 5.15 -16.20 23.89
N GLU A 272 4.66 -15.26 24.69
CA GLU A 272 3.43 -15.42 25.49
C GLU A 272 2.20 -15.52 24.58
N TYR A 273 2.12 -14.68 23.56
CA TYR A 273 1.06 -14.73 22.55
C TYR A 273 1.00 -16.10 21.87
N ASN A 274 2.13 -16.63 21.39
CA ASN A 274 2.21 -17.93 20.74
C ASN A 274 1.89 -19.08 21.70
N ALA A 275 2.38 -19.02 22.94
CA ALA A 275 2.07 -20.04 23.97
C ALA A 275 0.58 -20.08 24.30
N LYS A 276 -0.09 -18.94 24.36
CA LYS A 276 -1.52 -18.83 24.69
C LYS A 276 -2.42 -19.23 23.52
N THR A 277 -2.03 -18.86 22.29
CA THR A 277 -2.90 -18.98 21.11
C THR A 277 -2.59 -20.21 20.24
N GLY A 278 -1.42 -20.81 20.42
CA GLY A 278 -0.91 -21.86 19.52
C GLY A 278 -0.45 -21.34 18.15
N ALA A 279 -0.28 -20.02 18.02
CA ALA A 279 0.24 -19.40 16.81
C ALA A 279 1.77 -19.57 16.71
N ASP A 280 2.30 -19.16 15.57
CA ASP A 280 3.74 -19.14 15.25
C ASP A 280 4.19 -17.73 14.81
N LEU A 281 3.74 -16.69 15.51
CA LEU A 281 4.09 -15.31 15.17
C LEU A 281 5.57 -15.03 15.43
N GLY A 282 6.29 -14.51 14.42
CA GLY A 282 7.68 -14.06 14.60
C GLY A 282 7.77 -12.78 15.43
N SER A 283 8.89 -12.56 16.12
CA SER A 283 9.18 -11.33 16.89
C SER A 283 9.70 -10.21 15.99
N LYS A 284 10.16 -10.53 14.79
CA LYS A 284 10.59 -9.55 13.78
C LYS A 284 10.17 -9.97 12.39
N LEU A 285 9.58 -9.04 11.66
CA LEU A 285 9.18 -9.20 10.28
C LEU A 285 9.95 -8.20 9.42
N LEU A 286 10.43 -8.64 8.27
CA LEU A 286 11.20 -7.83 7.33
C LEU A 286 10.68 -8.00 5.92
N GLY A 287 10.59 -6.90 5.16
CA GLY A 287 10.27 -6.98 3.74
C GLY A 287 10.85 -5.80 2.96
N TYR A 288 11.29 -6.09 1.75
CA TYR A 288 11.73 -5.06 0.81
C TYR A 288 11.45 -5.47 -0.62
N TYR A 289 11.30 -4.48 -1.48
CA TYR A 289 11.25 -4.69 -2.92
C TYR A 289 11.88 -3.55 -3.69
N LEU A 290 12.27 -3.87 -4.92
CA LEU A 290 12.69 -2.92 -5.94
C LEU A 290 11.97 -3.26 -7.24
N GLU A 291 11.34 -2.25 -7.86
CA GLU A 291 10.69 -2.36 -9.16
C GLU A 291 11.24 -1.26 -10.10
N ALA A 292 11.50 -1.62 -11.33
CA ALA A 292 11.87 -0.69 -12.39
C ALA A 292 11.05 -0.95 -13.64
N GLY A 293 10.64 0.11 -14.33
CA GLY A 293 9.86 0.06 -15.55
C GLY A 293 10.34 1.07 -16.58
N TYR A 294 10.09 0.76 -17.84
CA TYR A 294 10.42 1.60 -18.98
C TYR A 294 9.26 1.66 -19.96
N ASN A 295 8.79 2.87 -20.29
CA ASN A 295 7.79 3.08 -21.33
C ASN A 295 8.44 3.03 -22.72
N VAL A 296 8.26 1.94 -23.44
CA VAL A 296 8.86 1.73 -24.79
C VAL A 296 8.18 2.55 -25.90
N LEU A 297 7.02 3.15 -25.60
CA LEU A 297 6.27 4.02 -26.52
C LEU A 297 6.47 5.51 -26.25
N ASP A 298 7.32 5.87 -25.28
CA ASP A 298 7.59 7.28 -24.93
C ASP A 298 8.01 8.08 -26.17
N GLY A 299 7.39 9.25 -26.37
CA GLY A 299 7.61 10.09 -27.55
C GLY A 299 7.10 9.54 -28.88
N LYS A 300 6.46 8.36 -28.91
CA LYS A 300 5.97 7.70 -30.13
C LYS A 300 4.45 7.55 -30.19
N SER A 301 3.78 7.54 -29.05
CA SER A 301 2.34 7.34 -28.91
C SER A 301 1.81 8.09 -27.69
N GLU A 302 0.51 8.39 -27.68
CA GLU A 302 -0.23 8.84 -26.48
C GLU A 302 -0.46 7.69 -25.51
N ASN A 303 -0.44 6.43 -26.00
CA ASN A 303 -0.51 5.24 -25.18
C ASN A 303 0.87 4.95 -24.57
N GLU A 304 0.90 4.29 -23.42
CA GLU A 304 2.13 3.85 -22.77
C GLU A 304 2.21 2.31 -22.81
N LEU A 305 3.35 1.77 -23.14
CA LEU A 305 3.68 0.35 -22.94
C LEU A 305 4.87 0.25 -22.00
N ILE A 306 4.59 -0.06 -20.74
CA ILE A 306 5.60 -0.17 -19.70
C ILE A 306 6.02 -1.62 -19.60
N VAL A 307 7.29 -1.90 -19.86
CA VAL A 307 7.94 -3.17 -19.53
C VAL A 307 8.57 -3.01 -18.16
N PHE A 308 8.33 -3.94 -17.23
CA PHE A 308 8.84 -3.83 -15.88
C PHE A 308 9.42 -5.13 -15.34
N GLY A 309 10.28 -4.98 -14.33
CA GLY A 309 10.77 -6.07 -13.50
C GLY A 309 10.72 -5.69 -12.03
N ARG A 310 10.37 -6.64 -11.17
CA ARG A 310 10.31 -6.47 -9.70
C ARG A 310 10.99 -7.64 -9.02
N TYR A 311 11.78 -7.33 -8.02
CA TYR A 311 12.32 -8.27 -7.05
C TYR A 311 11.78 -7.89 -5.68
N GLU A 312 11.28 -8.86 -4.94
CA GLU A 312 10.83 -8.69 -3.57
C GLU A 312 11.27 -9.87 -2.69
N ASN A 313 11.65 -9.54 -1.45
CA ASN A 313 11.88 -10.51 -0.39
C ASN A 313 11.08 -10.09 0.83
N TYR A 314 10.46 -11.05 1.49
CA TYR A 314 9.67 -10.80 2.68
C TYR A 314 9.71 -12.02 3.60
N ASN A 315 10.15 -11.77 4.83
CA ASN A 315 10.32 -12.77 5.88
C ASN A 315 9.47 -12.40 7.09
N THR A 316 8.51 -13.27 7.43
CA THR A 316 7.67 -13.09 8.63
C THR A 316 8.22 -13.81 9.85
N HIS A 317 9.37 -14.49 9.73
CA HIS A 317 10.17 -15.09 10.77
C HIS A 317 11.64 -14.65 10.69
N GLU A 318 11.87 -13.35 10.47
CA GLU A 318 13.22 -12.78 10.49
C GLU A 318 13.90 -13.00 11.84
N GLU A 319 13.12 -12.87 12.93
CA GLU A 319 13.45 -13.35 14.28
C GLU A 319 12.20 -13.99 14.90
N THR A 320 12.41 -14.92 15.82
CA THR A 320 11.37 -15.63 16.57
C THR A 320 11.75 -15.74 18.03
N ASP A 321 10.76 -15.79 18.93
CA ASP A 321 10.96 -15.95 20.37
C ASP A 321 10.46 -17.34 20.82
N GLY A 322 11.38 -18.16 21.34
CA GLY A 322 11.07 -19.44 21.96
C GLY A 322 10.88 -20.63 21.01
N PHE A 323 11.08 -20.44 19.70
CA PHE A 323 11.03 -21.50 18.69
C PHE A 323 11.92 -21.18 17.49
N ASP A 324 12.23 -22.19 16.68
CA ASP A 324 13.06 -22.04 15.49
C ASP A 324 12.29 -21.38 14.34
N ALA A 325 12.94 -20.46 13.62
CA ALA A 325 12.35 -19.80 12.46
C ALA A 325 11.97 -20.82 11.37
N ASN A 326 10.79 -20.66 10.79
CA ASN A 326 10.35 -21.49 9.68
C ASN A 326 10.86 -20.90 8.35
N ALA A 327 11.81 -21.59 7.72
CA ALA A 327 12.39 -21.19 6.45
C ALA A 327 11.37 -21.03 5.30
N ALA A 328 10.17 -21.61 5.40
CA ALA A 328 9.10 -21.40 4.43
C ALA A 328 8.51 -19.98 4.47
N TYR A 329 8.83 -19.20 5.48
CA TYR A 329 8.34 -17.82 5.64
C TYR A 329 9.37 -16.76 5.24
N ASP A 330 10.58 -17.16 4.88
CA ASP A 330 11.52 -16.34 4.12
C ASP A 330 11.29 -16.58 2.61
N ARG A 331 10.64 -15.61 1.97
CA ARG A 331 10.08 -15.74 0.62
C ARG A 331 10.69 -14.72 -0.32
N THR A 332 10.94 -15.18 -1.54
CA THR A 332 11.46 -14.32 -2.62
C THR A 332 10.58 -14.45 -3.84
N ASP A 333 10.13 -13.33 -4.37
CA ASP A 333 9.36 -13.25 -5.61
C ASP A 333 10.08 -12.41 -6.65
N LYS A 334 10.09 -12.89 -7.90
CA LYS A 334 10.58 -12.17 -9.07
C LYS A 334 9.43 -12.03 -10.04
N THR A 335 9.08 -10.81 -10.42
CA THR A 335 7.97 -10.52 -11.33
C THR A 335 8.48 -9.77 -12.55
N PHE A 336 8.09 -10.21 -13.74
CA PHE A 336 8.37 -9.55 -15.00
C PHE A 336 7.06 -9.37 -15.75
N GLY A 337 6.84 -8.19 -16.35
CA GLY A 337 5.56 -7.98 -16.98
C GLY A 337 5.48 -6.76 -17.87
N LEU A 338 4.25 -6.56 -18.34
CA LEU A 338 3.85 -5.50 -19.25
C LEU A 338 2.59 -4.82 -18.69
N MET A 339 2.56 -3.49 -18.77
CA MET A 339 1.37 -2.69 -18.55
C MET A 339 1.12 -1.81 -19.77
N TYR A 340 0.05 -2.08 -20.51
CA TYR A 340 -0.36 -1.27 -21.65
C TYR A 340 -1.47 -0.33 -21.24
N LYS A 341 -1.15 0.97 -21.09
CA LYS A 341 -2.11 2.01 -20.78
C LYS A 341 -2.70 2.59 -22.07
N LEU A 342 -4.01 2.47 -22.20
CA LEU A 342 -4.78 3.10 -23.27
C LEU A 342 -4.89 4.61 -23.04
N ASN A 343 -4.93 5.00 -21.78
CA ASN A 343 -4.93 6.37 -21.27
C ASN A 343 -4.56 6.36 -19.78
N LYS A 344 -4.71 7.49 -19.08
CA LYS A 344 -4.40 7.59 -17.65
C LYS A 344 -5.30 6.74 -16.74
N GLY A 345 -6.50 6.37 -17.21
CA GLY A 345 -7.50 5.66 -16.42
C GLY A 345 -7.77 4.22 -16.85
N ALA A 346 -7.12 3.68 -17.91
CA ALA A 346 -7.38 2.32 -18.37
C ALA A 346 -6.11 1.62 -18.84
N ALA A 347 -5.89 0.40 -18.36
CA ALA A 347 -4.72 -0.40 -18.69
C ALA A 347 -5.04 -1.90 -18.79
N PHE A 348 -4.35 -2.58 -19.69
CA PHE A 348 -4.18 -4.04 -19.68
C PHE A 348 -2.84 -4.38 -19.05
N LYS A 349 -2.80 -5.47 -18.29
CA LYS A 349 -1.63 -5.95 -17.58
C LYS A 349 -1.40 -7.42 -17.84
N ALA A 350 -0.13 -7.80 -17.90
CA ALA A 350 0.28 -9.20 -17.90
C ALA A 350 1.60 -9.31 -17.15
N ASP A 351 1.71 -10.28 -16.26
CA ASP A 351 2.98 -10.57 -15.60
C ASP A 351 3.21 -12.05 -15.39
N TYR A 352 4.47 -12.40 -15.27
CA TYR A 352 4.98 -13.72 -14.94
C TYR A 352 5.76 -13.63 -13.63
N GLN A 353 5.38 -14.46 -12.67
CA GLN A 353 5.99 -14.48 -11.34
C GLN A 353 6.68 -15.81 -11.08
N LEU A 354 7.88 -15.73 -10.54
CA LEU A 354 8.63 -16.82 -9.94
C LEU A 354 8.65 -16.61 -8.43
N LYS A 355 8.05 -17.54 -7.68
CA LYS A 355 7.98 -17.48 -6.22
C LYS A 355 8.75 -18.62 -5.61
N SER A 356 9.61 -18.31 -4.66
CA SER A 356 10.43 -19.26 -3.91
C SER A 356 10.40 -18.96 -2.41
N ASN A 357 10.94 -19.86 -1.63
CA ASN A 357 11.20 -19.68 -0.21
C ASN A 357 12.44 -20.49 0.20
N GLU A 358 13.01 -20.19 1.35
CA GLU A 358 14.24 -20.82 1.82
C GLU A 358 14.07 -22.33 2.24
N SER A 359 12.84 -22.84 2.36
CA SER A 359 12.60 -24.25 2.67
C SER A 359 12.65 -25.15 1.44
N SER A 360 12.60 -24.62 0.22
CA SER A 360 12.53 -25.37 -1.03
C SER A 360 13.33 -24.67 -2.13
N VAL A 361 14.09 -25.47 -2.89
CA VAL A 361 14.76 -25.00 -4.10
C VAL A 361 13.83 -24.87 -5.32
N GLU A 362 12.58 -25.36 -5.22
CA GLU A 362 11.61 -25.31 -6.31
C GLU A 362 10.90 -23.96 -6.34
N GLU A 363 10.94 -23.30 -7.49
CA GLU A 363 10.17 -22.08 -7.75
C GLU A 363 8.78 -22.45 -8.27
N THR A 364 7.75 -21.80 -7.73
CA THR A 364 6.40 -21.86 -8.29
C THR A 364 6.23 -20.77 -9.32
N LYS A 365 5.56 -21.09 -10.43
CA LYS A 365 5.40 -20.21 -11.59
C LYS A 365 3.95 -19.78 -11.73
N HIS A 366 3.74 -18.48 -11.94
CA HIS A 366 2.42 -17.90 -12.08
C HIS A 366 2.38 -16.98 -13.30
N LEU A 367 1.34 -17.12 -14.11
CA LEU A 367 0.98 -16.16 -15.15
C LEU A 367 -0.25 -15.39 -14.67
N ASN A 368 -0.18 -14.08 -14.68
CA ASN A 368 -1.30 -13.24 -14.31
C ASN A 368 -1.66 -12.30 -15.46
N LEU A 369 -2.95 -12.12 -15.68
CA LEU A 369 -3.53 -11.21 -16.65
C LEU A 369 -4.48 -10.28 -15.93
N GLY A 370 -4.59 -9.01 -16.34
CA GLY A 370 -5.43 -8.07 -15.63
C GLY A 370 -5.92 -6.91 -16.47
N VAL A 371 -7.05 -6.36 -16.07
CA VAL A 371 -7.60 -5.10 -16.54
C VAL A 371 -7.72 -4.16 -15.34
N ALA A 372 -7.20 -2.95 -15.50
CA ALA A 372 -7.27 -1.90 -14.48
C ALA A 372 -7.95 -0.67 -15.07
N VAL A 373 -8.93 -0.13 -14.35
CA VAL A 373 -9.64 1.10 -14.73
C VAL A 373 -9.69 2.07 -13.57
N TRP A 374 -9.71 3.38 -13.92
CA TRP A 374 -9.88 4.49 -12.99
C TRP A 374 -10.60 5.64 -13.70
N PHE A 375 -11.66 6.18 -13.10
CA PHE A 375 -12.51 7.23 -13.67
C PHE A 375 -13.00 8.24 -12.65
#